data_de4e68329c0a5187214bf18f8490ace6
#
_entry.id   de4e68329c0a5187214bf18f8490ace6
#
_cell.length_a   1.000
_cell.length_b   1.000
_cell.length_c   1.000
_cell.angle_alpha   90.00
_cell.angle_beta   90.00
_cell.angle_gamma   90.00
#
_symmetry.space_group_name_H-M   'P 1'
#
loop_
_entity.id
_entity.type
_entity.pdbx_description
1 polymer ?
#
loop_
_entity_poly.entity_id
_entity_poly.type
_entity_poly.pdbx_seq_one_letter_code
_entity_poly.pdbx_strand_id
1 'polypeptide(L)'
;MTNQELRAQAEAMLKDQNFSDFRDLIAISEGGTYNRLFGFDNQGRPRYFSDFSKFPDSPAKYQKADGTIGESNDAGRYQININTYNRLAKSLGITDFSPRSQDIIANALILENSKASKALQAGDIGAAVSALNKVWVSLPGGPN
;
A
#
# COMPACT_ATOMS: atom_id res chain seq x y z
N MET A 1 14.50 5.56 14.19
CA MET A 1 14.63 6.25 12.88
C MET A 1 13.81 7.53 12.91
N THR A 2 14.40 8.65 12.54
CA THR A 2 13.66 9.92 12.41
C THR A 2 12.79 9.90 11.17
N ASN A 3 11.83 10.84 11.10
CA ASN A 3 11.01 11.01 9.90
C ASN A 3 11.86 11.33 8.66
N GLN A 4 12.89 12.15 8.86
CA GLN A 4 13.81 12.52 7.79
C GLN A 4 14.59 11.31 7.29
N GLU A 5 15.07 10.46 8.19
CA GLU A 5 15.76 9.22 7.83
C GLU A 5 14.83 8.24 7.11
N LEU A 6 13.59 8.09 7.60
CA LEU A 6 12.60 7.23 6.95
C LEU A 6 12.32 7.72 5.53
N ARG A 7 12.14 9.04 5.34
CA ARG A 7 11.92 9.63 4.02
C ARG A 7 13.10 9.34 3.09
N ALA A 8 14.32 9.57 3.54
CA ALA A 8 15.51 9.34 2.74
C ALA A 8 15.66 7.87 2.34
N GLN A 9 15.42 6.95 3.27
CA GLN A 9 15.49 5.53 2.98
C GLN A 9 14.37 5.07 2.04
N ALA A 10 13.16 5.55 2.25
CA ALA A 10 12.03 5.20 1.38
C ALA A 10 12.27 5.68 -0.05
N GLU A 11 12.88 6.86 -0.23
CA GLU A 11 13.27 7.35 -1.55
C GLU A 11 14.40 6.50 -2.15
N ALA A 12 15.42 6.14 -1.36
CA ALA A 12 16.52 5.30 -1.84
C ALA A 12 16.02 3.93 -2.32
N MET A 13 15.01 3.37 -1.65
CA MET A 13 14.46 2.05 -2.00
C MET A 13 13.60 2.07 -3.28
N LEU A 14 13.33 3.23 -3.88
CA LEU A 14 12.69 3.29 -5.19
C LEU A 14 13.50 2.57 -6.27
N LYS A 15 14.83 2.56 -6.13
CA LYS A 15 15.76 1.95 -7.09
C LYS A 15 16.24 0.57 -6.67
N ASP A 16 15.89 0.12 -5.48
CA ASP A 16 16.29 -1.20 -5.00
C ASP A 16 15.44 -2.28 -5.67
N GLN A 17 16.10 -3.30 -6.24
CA GLN A 17 15.41 -4.34 -7.00
C GLN A 17 14.49 -5.18 -6.13
N ASN A 18 14.91 -5.53 -4.93
CA ASN A 18 14.11 -6.37 -4.04
C ASN A 18 12.86 -5.63 -3.57
N PHE A 19 12.97 -4.35 -3.23
CA PHE A 19 11.81 -3.52 -2.89
C PHE A 19 10.88 -3.34 -4.09
N SER A 20 11.44 -3.12 -5.27
CA SER A 20 10.66 -3.00 -6.51
C SER A 20 9.88 -4.28 -6.80
N ASP A 21 10.52 -5.42 -6.72
CA ASP A 21 9.88 -6.73 -6.95
C ASP A 21 8.78 -6.98 -5.91
N PHE A 22 9.02 -6.60 -4.65
CA PHE A 22 8.03 -6.76 -3.60
C PHE A 22 6.82 -5.84 -3.80
N ARG A 23 7.05 -4.58 -4.22
CA ARG A 23 5.95 -3.68 -4.59
C ARG A 23 5.12 -4.26 -5.75
N ASP A 24 5.77 -4.85 -6.74
CA ASP A 24 5.06 -5.50 -7.86
C ASP A 24 4.19 -6.66 -7.34
N LEU A 25 4.70 -7.44 -6.41
CA LEU A 25 3.93 -8.53 -5.79
C LEU A 25 2.71 -8.01 -5.05
N ILE A 26 2.86 -6.93 -4.26
CA ILE A 26 1.73 -6.29 -3.59
C ILE A 26 0.69 -5.85 -4.62
N ALA A 27 1.12 -5.18 -5.68
CA ALA A 27 0.22 -4.67 -6.72
C ALA A 27 -0.55 -5.80 -7.39
N ILE A 28 0.11 -6.90 -7.71
CA ILE A 28 -0.55 -8.08 -8.30
C ILE A 28 -1.57 -8.67 -7.32
N SER A 29 -1.21 -8.80 -6.06
CA SER A 29 -2.07 -9.37 -5.03
C SER A 29 -3.30 -8.50 -4.73
N GLU A 30 -3.13 -7.18 -4.77
CA GLU A 30 -4.21 -6.23 -4.51
C GLU A 30 -5.04 -5.92 -5.78
N GLY A 31 -4.62 -6.40 -6.94
CA GLY A 31 -5.26 -6.06 -8.21
C GLY A 31 -5.13 -4.59 -8.56
N GLY A 32 -4.07 -3.95 -8.07
CA GLY A 32 -3.94 -2.50 -8.10
C GLY A 32 -3.21 -1.93 -9.30
N THR A 33 -3.73 -0.80 -9.77
CA THR A 33 -3.03 0.17 -10.60
C THR A 33 -2.96 1.47 -9.79
N TYR A 34 -2.12 2.41 -10.21
CA TYR A 34 -1.94 3.64 -9.42
C TYR A 34 -3.24 4.43 -9.22
N ASN A 35 -4.21 4.30 -10.13
CA ASN A 35 -5.50 5.02 -10.07
C ASN A 35 -6.66 4.17 -9.56
N ARG A 36 -6.40 3.01 -8.96
CA ARG A 36 -7.45 2.09 -8.51
C ARG A 36 -8.10 2.58 -7.21
N LEU A 37 -9.43 2.58 -7.17
CA LEU A 37 -10.21 2.74 -5.95
C LEU A 37 -10.68 1.39 -5.45
N PHE A 38 -10.85 1.24 -4.14
CA PHE A 38 -11.45 0.05 -3.57
C PHE A 38 -12.87 -0.15 -4.11
N GLY A 39 -13.20 -1.42 -4.38
CA GLY A 39 -14.57 -1.79 -4.73
C GLY A 39 -14.91 -1.66 -6.21
N PHE A 40 -16.19 -1.83 -6.48
CA PHE A 40 -16.72 -1.89 -7.84
C PHE A 40 -17.90 -0.92 -7.97
N ASP A 41 -18.18 -0.50 -9.20
CA ASP A 41 -19.36 0.33 -9.48
C ASP A 41 -20.63 -0.54 -9.52
N ASN A 42 -21.79 0.09 -9.77
CA ASN A 42 -23.09 -0.58 -9.78
C ASN A 42 -23.22 -1.65 -10.88
N GLN A 43 -22.30 -1.65 -11.86
CA GLN A 43 -22.26 -2.60 -12.95
C GLN A 43 -21.17 -3.67 -12.77
N GLY A 44 -20.55 -3.72 -11.58
CA GLY A 44 -19.52 -4.68 -11.26
C GLY A 44 -18.16 -4.38 -11.87
N ARG A 45 -17.93 -3.14 -12.31
CA ARG A 45 -16.65 -2.73 -12.91
C ARG A 45 -15.73 -2.13 -11.85
N PRO A 46 -14.41 -2.31 -11.98
CA PRO A 46 -13.45 -1.65 -11.08
C PRO A 46 -13.63 -0.13 -11.11
N ARG A 47 -13.45 0.49 -9.93
CA ARG A 47 -13.53 1.94 -9.79
C ARG A 47 -12.14 2.56 -9.89
N TYR A 48 -12.07 3.77 -10.49
CA TYR A 48 -10.82 4.49 -10.67
C TYR A 48 -10.99 5.96 -10.31
N PHE A 49 -9.88 6.62 -9.98
CA PHE A 49 -9.83 8.07 -9.80
C PHE A 49 -8.88 8.67 -10.84
N SER A 50 -8.95 10.00 -11.01
CA SER A 50 -8.12 10.71 -11.99
C SER A 50 -7.25 11.81 -11.39
N ASP A 51 -7.56 12.28 -10.18
CA ASP A 51 -6.83 13.38 -9.55
C ASP A 51 -5.77 12.83 -8.57
N PHE A 52 -4.51 12.84 -9.01
CA PHE A 52 -3.38 12.40 -8.20
C PHE A 52 -2.81 13.48 -7.28
N SER A 53 -3.39 14.69 -7.25
CA SER A 53 -2.88 15.77 -6.40
C SER A 53 -3.17 15.59 -4.92
N LYS A 54 -4.04 14.64 -4.58
CA LYS A 54 -4.44 14.32 -3.20
C LYS A 54 -4.90 12.87 -3.12
N PHE A 55 -4.93 12.33 -1.89
CA PHE A 55 -5.54 11.02 -1.66
C PHE A 55 -7.02 11.08 -2.01
N PRO A 56 -7.55 10.17 -2.84
CA PRO A 56 -8.96 10.19 -3.20
C PRO A 56 -9.82 9.78 -1.99
N ASP A 57 -10.81 10.60 -1.67
CA ASP A 57 -11.79 10.28 -0.63
C ASP A 57 -13.08 9.80 -1.30
N SER A 58 -13.07 8.53 -1.69
CA SER A 58 -14.18 7.93 -2.43
C SER A 58 -14.41 6.49 -1.93
N PRO A 59 -14.96 6.36 -0.71
CA PRO A 59 -15.15 5.04 -0.11
C PRO A 59 -16.22 4.22 -0.83
N ALA A 60 -16.11 2.90 -0.69
CA ALA A 60 -17.12 1.95 -1.15
C ALA A 60 -17.49 1.00 -0.01
N LYS A 61 -18.72 0.55 -0.02
CA LYS A 61 -19.24 -0.42 0.95
C LYS A 61 -18.89 -1.83 0.51
N TYR A 62 -18.73 -2.73 1.48
CA TYR A 62 -18.55 -4.14 1.25
C TYR A 62 -19.19 -4.95 2.35
N GLN A 63 -19.51 -6.21 2.08
CA GLN A 63 -20.09 -7.12 3.06
C GLN A 63 -18.97 -7.86 3.80
N LYS A 64 -18.97 -7.78 5.13
CA LYS A 64 -18.04 -8.53 5.98
C LYS A 64 -18.46 -9.98 6.11
N ALA A 65 -17.53 -10.83 6.57
CA ALA A 65 -17.78 -12.25 6.77
C ALA A 65 -18.93 -12.53 7.74
N ASP A 66 -19.17 -11.63 8.70
CA ASP A 66 -20.27 -11.74 9.68
C ASP A 66 -21.61 -11.23 9.15
N GLY A 67 -21.68 -10.83 7.87
CA GLY A 67 -22.89 -10.31 7.23
C GLY A 67 -23.12 -8.81 7.39
N THR A 68 -22.36 -8.14 8.24
CA THR A 68 -22.46 -6.68 8.40
C THR A 68 -21.83 -5.94 7.23
N ILE A 69 -22.17 -4.65 7.09
CA ILE A 69 -21.64 -3.80 6.02
C ILE A 69 -20.48 -2.99 6.57
N GLY A 70 -19.33 -3.08 5.90
CA GLY A 70 -18.18 -2.23 6.12
C GLY A 70 -18.02 -1.21 5.03
N GLU A 71 -17.10 -0.28 5.23
CA GLU A 71 -16.76 0.75 4.25
C GLU A 71 -15.23 0.86 4.18
N SER A 72 -14.69 0.96 2.97
CA SER A 72 -13.27 1.12 2.75
C SER A 72 -13.00 2.18 1.70
N ASN A 73 -11.98 2.99 1.94
CA ASN A 73 -11.47 3.95 0.96
C ASN A 73 -10.03 3.65 0.57
N ASP A 74 -9.62 2.38 0.63
CA ASP A 74 -8.31 1.98 0.13
C ASP A 74 -8.14 2.42 -1.31
N ALA A 75 -6.95 2.87 -1.65
CA ALA A 75 -6.72 3.44 -2.97
C ALA A 75 -5.29 3.20 -3.46
N GLY A 76 -5.13 3.33 -4.77
CA GLY A 76 -3.86 3.27 -5.45
C GLY A 76 -3.38 1.87 -5.76
N ARG A 77 -2.14 1.81 -6.21
CA ARG A 77 -1.52 0.56 -6.66
C ARG A 77 -1.41 -0.48 -5.54
N TYR A 78 -1.23 -0.02 -4.30
CA TYR A 78 -1.02 -0.87 -3.13
C TYR A 78 -2.21 -0.91 -2.19
N GLN A 79 -3.34 -0.32 -2.59
CA GLN A 79 -4.57 -0.28 -1.80
C GLN A 79 -4.33 0.16 -0.36
N ILE A 80 -3.73 1.34 -0.22
CA ILE A 80 -3.41 1.97 1.06
C ILE A 80 -4.67 2.66 1.59
N ASN A 81 -5.00 2.47 2.88
CA ASN A 81 -6.15 3.14 3.45
C ASN A 81 -5.81 4.58 3.86
N ILE A 82 -6.85 5.41 4.02
CA ILE A 82 -6.69 6.84 4.26
C ILE A 82 -5.94 7.13 5.58
N ASN A 83 -6.17 6.34 6.62
CA ASN A 83 -5.51 6.55 7.91
C ASN A 83 -4.00 6.29 7.81
N THR A 84 -3.62 5.22 7.13
CA THR A 84 -2.22 4.90 6.87
C THR A 84 -1.56 5.97 6.00
N TYR A 85 -2.25 6.40 4.93
CA TYR A 85 -1.77 7.48 4.08
C TYR A 85 -1.55 8.76 4.88
N ASN A 86 -2.55 9.19 5.66
CA ASN A 86 -2.46 10.44 6.41
C ASN A 86 -1.30 10.42 7.42
N ARG A 87 -1.13 9.30 8.12
CA ARG A 87 -0.03 9.13 9.09
C ARG A 87 1.32 9.24 8.42
N LEU A 88 1.54 8.48 7.36
CA LEU A 88 2.84 8.46 6.67
C LEU A 88 3.08 9.72 5.86
N ALA A 89 2.07 10.26 5.21
CA ALA A 89 2.19 11.51 4.46
C ALA A 89 2.63 12.64 5.37
N LYS A 90 2.04 12.75 6.56
CA LYS A 90 2.44 13.75 7.56
C LYS A 90 3.90 13.56 7.98
N SER A 91 4.30 12.33 8.29
CA SER A 91 5.68 12.02 8.71
C SER A 91 6.69 12.27 7.60
N LEU A 92 6.33 12.01 6.36
CA LEU A 92 7.23 12.09 5.22
C LEU A 92 7.17 13.41 4.45
N GLY A 93 6.26 14.32 4.82
CA GLY A 93 6.08 15.58 4.11
C GLY A 93 5.48 15.41 2.72
N ILE A 94 4.61 14.43 2.54
CA ILE A 94 3.92 14.16 1.27
C ILE A 94 2.53 14.77 1.32
N THR A 95 2.12 15.40 0.22
CA THR A 95 0.79 16.03 0.13
C THR A 95 -0.03 15.55 -1.06
N ASP A 96 0.58 14.78 -1.96
CA ASP A 96 -0.06 14.25 -3.16
C ASP A 96 -0.21 12.72 -3.11
N PHE A 97 -0.84 12.16 -4.11
CA PHE A 97 -0.98 10.71 -4.27
C PHE A 97 -0.49 10.26 -5.64
N SER A 98 0.56 10.90 -6.15
CA SER A 98 1.21 10.52 -7.39
C SER A 98 1.77 9.11 -7.33
N PRO A 99 2.05 8.46 -8.48
CA PRO A 99 2.72 7.15 -8.48
C PRO A 99 3.99 7.12 -7.64
N ARG A 100 4.84 8.14 -7.74
CA ARG A 100 6.06 8.23 -6.93
C ARG A 100 5.76 8.29 -5.44
N SER A 101 4.80 9.10 -5.02
CA SER A 101 4.40 9.21 -3.61
C SER A 101 3.80 7.91 -3.09
N GLN A 102 3.03 7.21 -3.90
CA GLN A 102 2.51 5.88 -3.55
C GLN A 102 3.63 4.88 -3.31
N ASP A 103 4.64 4.87 -4.18
CA ASP A 103 5.80 3.99 -4.04
C ASP A 103 6.60 4.31 -2.77
N ILE A 104 6.81 5.60 -2.48
CA ILE A 104 7.52 6.04 -1.27
C ILE A 104 6.75 5.59 -0.01
N ILE A 105 5.45 5.76 0.02
CA ILE A 105 4.61 5.35 1.15
C ILE A 105 4.65 3.83 1.34
N ALA A 106 4.57 3.06 0.25
CA ALA A 106 4.69 1.60 0.32
C ALA A 106 6.07 1.19 0.88
N ASN A 107 7.15 1.82 0.40
CA ASN A 107 8.49 1.58 0.93
C ASN A 107 8.58 1.90 2.41
N ALA A 108 7.97 3.00 2.86
CA ALA A 108 7.97 3.38 4.26
C ALA A 108 7.25 2.35 5.13
N LEU A 109 6.10 1.83 4.67
CA LEU A 109 5.41 0.75 5.36
C LEU A 109 6.29 -0.49 5.52
N ILE A 110 7.02 -0.86 4.48
CA ILE A 110 7.96 -1.98 4.52
C ILE A 110 9.09 -1.70 5.52
N LEU A 111 9.67 -0.49 5.45
CA LEU A 111 10.81 -0.10 6.29
C LEU A 111 10.44 -0.02 7.78
N GLU A 112 9.19 0.33 8.11
CA GLU A 112 8.71 0.34 9.48
C GLU A 112 8.66 -1.06 10.10
N ASN A 113 8.58 -2.09 9.28
CA ASN A 113 8.60 -3.48 9.73
C ASN A 113 10.03 -4.01 9.61
N SER A 114 10.74 -4.11 10.73
CA SER A 114 12.15 -4.48 10.72
C SER A 114 12.40 -5.88 10.15
N LYS A 115 11.49 -6.83 10.37
CA LYS A 115 11.61 -8.18 9.80
C LYS A 115 11.49 -8.16 8.28
N ALA A 116 10.51 -7.43 7.76
CA ALA A 116 10.32 -7.29 6.32
C ALA A 116 11.50 -6.58 5.66
N SER A 117 11.94 -5.48 6.25
CA SER A 117 13.07 -4.70 5.74
C SER A 117 14.34 -5.52 5.66
N LYS A 118 14.67 -6.25 6.74
CA LYS A 118 15.84 -7.14 6.76
C LYS A 118 15.72 -8.28 5.75
N ALA A 119 14.52 -8.85 5.63
CA ALA A 119 14.27 -9.94 4.69
C ALA A 119 14.50 -9.48 3.25
N LEU A 120 14.00 -8.30 2.88
CA LEU A 120 14.18 -7.78 1.52
C LEU A 120 15.63 -7.40 1.24
N GLN A 121 16.35 -6.86 2.22
CA GLN A 121 17.77 -6.57 2.08
C GLN A 121 18.58 -7.86 1.85
N ALA A 122 18.14 -8.99 2.42
CA ALA A 122 18.76 -10.29 2.23
C ALA A 122 18.21 -11.04 0.99
N GLY A 123 17.26 -10.47 0.27
CA GLY A 123 16.64 -11.12 -0.89
C GLY A 123 15.63 -12.21 -0.54
N ASP A 124 15.17 -12.28 0.70
CA ASP A 124 14.22 -13.30 1.17
C ASP A 124 12.78 -12.77 1.04
N ILE A 125 12.20 -12.92 -0.13
CA ILE A 125 10.84 -12.47 -0.43
C ILE A 125 9.81 -13.22 0.42
N GLY A 126 10.00 -14.53 0.64
CA GLY A 126 9.08 -15.33 1.45
C GLY A 126 8.96 -14.83 2.88
N ALA A 127 10.08 -14.49 3.51
CA ALA A 127 10.10 -13.93 4.86
C ALA A 127 9.43 -12.55 4.91
N ALA A 128 9.62 -11.73 3.87
CA ALA A 128 8.96 -10.42 3.77
C ALA A 128 7.43 -10.58 3.64
N VAL A 129 6.97 -11.51 2.83
CA VAL A 129 5.54 -11.85 2.70
C VAL A 129 4.97 -12.24 4.07
N SER A 130 5.64 -13.14 4.79
CA SER A 130 5.18 -13.58 6.11
C SER A 130 5.12 -12.44 7.12
N ALA A 131 6.03 -11.47 7.03
CA ALA A 131 6.07 -10.32 7.92
C ALA A 131 4.97 -9.31 7.62
N LEU A 132 4.50 -9.21 6.39
CA LEU A 132 3.60 -8.15 5.92
C LEU A 132 2.21 -8.62 5.50
N ASN A 133 1.90 -9.93 5.60
CA ASN A 133 0.61 -10.44 5.16
C ASN A 133 -0.57 -10.05 6.06
N LYS A 134 -0.33 -9.35 7.17
CA LYS A 134 -1.37 -8.71 7.99
C LYS A 134 -1.59 -7.26 7.60
N VAL A 135 -0.60 -6.62 6.99
CA VAL A 135 -0.72 -5.27 6.43
C VAL A 135 -1.40 -5.33 5.06
N TRP A 136 -0.93 -6.24 4.23
CA TRP A 136 -1.52 -6.54 2.92
C TRP A 136 -2.07 -7.96 2.95
N VAL A 137 -3.33 -8.08 3.35
CA VAL A 137 -3.97 -9.38 3.64
C VAL A 137 -4.16 -10.27 2.42
N SER A 138 -4.05 -9.71 1.22
CA SER A 138 -4.09 -10.46 -0.04
C SER A 138 -2.78 -11.22 -0.32
N LEU A 139 -1.71 -10.92 0.40
CA LEU A 139 -0.46 -11.66 0.28
C LEU A 139 -0.63 -13.10 0.80
N PRO A 140 0.15 -14.07 0.26
CA PRO A 140 0.07 -15.46 0.70
C PRO A 140 0.19 -15.63 2.21
N GLY A 141 -0.67 -16.47 2.79
CA GLY A 141 -0.72 -16.71 4.23
C GLY A 141 -1.42 -15.64 5.04
N GLY A 142 -2.01 -14.63 4.39
CA GLY A 142 -2.79 -13.60 5.06
C GLY A 142 -4.10 -14.14 5.64
N PRO A 143 -4.79 -13.35 6.49
CA PRO A 143 -5.99 -13.80 7.21
C PRO A 143 -7.26 -13.91 6.36
N ASN A 144 -7.20 -13.69 5.09
CA ASN A 144 -8.36 -13.84 4.20
C ASN A 144 -8.71 -15.30 3.97
#